data_72272dc2618ef5875f7a6141213b5e61
#
_entry.id   72272dc2618ef5875f7a6141213b5e61
#
_cell.length_a   1.000
_cell.length_b   1.000
_cell.length_c   1.000
_cell.angle_alpha   90.00
_cell.angle_beta   90.00
_cell.angle_gamma   90.00
#
_symmetry.space_group_name_H-M   'P 1'
#
loop_
_entity.id
_entity.type
_entity.pdbx_description
1 polymer ?
#
loop_
_entity_poly.entity_id
_entity_poly.type
_entity_poly.pdbx_seq_one_letter_code
_entity_poly.pdbx_strand_id
1 'polypeptide(L)'
;CASPTYLSDEAPYSSLTGKCYQLTQDTFIQESGCWGLGAEYLISPKENDFCFKRKVAIIEKGTKIKIQRVSQARYGTWGVCPQLDIEFIDNRTEVQSMNVGVPICMAHARLSWLVPGYDYVWERGTPIVLDEKYATPCL
;
A
#
# COMPACT_ATOMS: atom_id res chain seq x y z
N CYS A 1 10.71 8.56 -15.95
CA CYS A 1 9.84 8.32 -14.80
C CYS A 1 9.61 9.62 -14.04
N ALA A 2 8.39 10.04 -13.95
CA ALA A 2 8.04 11.23 -13.17
C ALA A 2 8.16 10.92 -11.67
N SER A 3 8.69 11.88 -10.90
CA SER A 3 8.71 11.77 -9.45
C SER A 3 7.28 11.76 -8.91
N PRO A 4 6.98 11.00 -7.86
CA PRO A 4 5.66 11.02 -7.27
C PRO A 4 5.34 12.39 -6.67
N THR A 5 4.07 12.76 -6.71
CA THR A 5 3.56 13.97 -6.07
C THR A 5 3.06 13.60 -4.69
N TYR A 6 3.55 14.30 -3.65
CA TYR A 6 3.13 14.03 -2.29
C TYR A 6 1.79 14.68 -2.00
N LEU A 7 0.89 13.93 -1.39
CA LEU A 7 -0.48 14.35 -1.08
C LEU A 7 -0.76 14.33 0.43
N SER A 8 0.24 14.04 1.24
CA SER A 8 0.06 13.80 2.69
C SER A 8 -0.55 14.97 3.44
N ASP A 9 -0.35 16.19 2.97
CA ASP A 9 -0.81 17.40 3.64
C ASP A 9 -2.13 17.96 3.08
N GLU A 10 -2.66 17.37 2.01
CA GLU A 10 -3.89 17.87 1.42
C GLU A 10 -5.10 16.99 1.75
N ALA A 11 -6.28 17.61 1.89
CA ALA A 11 -7.50 16.87 2.10
C ALA A 11 -7.87 16.07 0.83
N PRO A 12 -8.40 14.83 0.95
CA PRO A 12 -8.76 14.14 2.19
C PRO A 12 -7.62 13.32 2.82
N TYR A 13 -6.40 13.40 2.27
CA TYR A 13 -5.30 12.50 2.63
C TYR A 13 -4.59 12.89 3.92
N SER A 14 -4.71 14.15 4.32
CA SER A 14 -4.12 14.61 5.58
C SER A 14 -4.68 13.88 6.80
N SER A 15 -5.94 13.45 6.74
CA SER A 15 -6.54 12.66 7.83
C SER A 15 -6.12 11.20 7.80
N LEU A 16 -5.64 10.72 6.68
CA LEU A 16 -5.15 9.34 6.54
C LEU A 16 -3.70 9.21 7.00
N THR A 17 -2.89 10.22 6.75
CA THR A 17 -1.48 10.23 7.13
C THR A 17 -1.33 10.16 8.65
N GLY A 18 -0.53 9.21 9.12
CA GLY A 18 -0.35 8.96 10.56
C GLY A 18 -1.38 8.03 11.17
N LYS A 19 -2.41 7.63 10.41
CA LYS A 19 -3.47 6.78 10.92
C LYS A 19 -2.98 5.35 11.10
N CYS A 20 -3.38 4.74 12.23
CA CYS A 20 -3.06 3.35 12.55
C CYS A 20 -4.07 2.39 11.94
N TYR A 21 -3.56 1.32 11.36
CA TYR A 21 -4.37 0.19 10.89
C TYR A 21 -3.83 -1.11 11.45
N GLN A 22 -4.71 -2.07 11.61
CA GLN A 22 -4.36 -3.40 12.07
C GLN A 22 -4.65 -4.41 10.97
N LEU A 23 -3.67 -5.26 10.65
CA LEU A 23 -3.82 -6.26 9.60
C LEU A 23 -4.85 -7.31 10.01
N THR A 24 -5.73 -7.68 9.08
CA THR A 24 -6.82 -8.62 9.34
C THR A 24 -6.50 -10.05 8.90
N GLN A 25 -5.34 -10.25 8.29
CA GLN A 25 -4.86 -11.57 7.88
C GLN A 25 -3.34 -11.58 7.82
N ASP A 26 -2.76 -12.77 7.78
CA ASP A 26 -1.32 -12.93 7.60
C ASP A 26 -0.91 -12.38 6.23
N THR A 27 0.22 -11.70 6.18
CA THR A 27 0.73 -11.08 4.97
C THR A 27 2.21 -11.37 4.80
N PHE A 28 2.71 -11.05 3.62
CA PHE A 28 4.12 -11.18 3.30
C PHE A 28 4.63 -9.84 2.78
N ILE A 29 5.87 -9.50 3.12
CA ILE A 29 6.57 -8.41 2.46
C ILE A 29 7.36 -9.03 1.32
N GLN A 30 7.14 -8.52 0.12
CA GLN A 30 7.72 -9.07 -1.09
C GLN A 30 8.36 -7.98 -1.93
N GLU A 31 9.48 -8.31 -2.54
CA GLU A 31 10.17 -7.40 -3.44
C GLU A 31 9.33 -7.19 -4.69
N SER A 32 9.10 -5.94 -5.07
CA SER A 32 8.30 -5.58 -6.23
C SER A 32 8.97 -6.03 -7.52
N GLY A 33 8.23 -6.75 -8.36
CA GLY A 33 8.69 -7.22 -9.65
C GLY A 33 8.02 -6.57 -10.83
N CYS A 34 6.91 -5.87 -10.61
CA CYS A 34 6.20 -5.18 -11.68
C CYS A 34 6.65 -3.73 -11.77
N TRP A 35 6.82 -3.27 -12.99
CA TRP A 35 7.23 -1.91 -13.27
C TRP A 35 6.13 -0.94 -12.85
N GLY A 36 6.52 0.17 -12.22
CA GLY A 36 5.60 1.26 -11.91
C GLY A 36 4.82 1.13 -10.62
N LEU A 37 5.16 0.18 -9.75
CA LEU A 37 4.46 0.02 -8.48
C LEU A 37 4.91 1.00 -7.39
N GLY A 38 5.95 1.79 -7.66
CA GLY A 38 6.36 2.91 -6.81
C GLY A 38 7.15 2.55 -5.57
N ALA A 39 6.80 1.50 -4.86
CA ALA A 39 7.52 1.05 -3.68
C ALA A 39 8.44 -0.10 -4.03
N GLU A 40 9.59 -0.16 -3.36
CA GLU A 40 10.55 -1.24 -3.55
C GLU A 40 10.02 -2.58 -3.03
N TYR A 41 9.26 -2.52 -1.94
CA TYR A 41 8.63 -3.68 -1.31
C TYR A 41 7.14 -3.43 -1.18
N LEU A 42 6.35 -4.50 -1.31
CA LEU A 42 4.90 -4.44 -1.16
C LEU A 42 4.45 -5.46 -0.12
N ILE A 43 3.43 -5.08 0.66
CA ILE A 43 2.81 -5.98 1.62
C ILE A 43 1.55 -6.59 0.99
N SER A 44 1.42 -7.92 1.04
CA SER A 44 0.29 -8.61 0.42
C SER A 44 0.03 -9.95 1.11
N PRO A 45 -1.24 -10.37 1.24
CA PRO A 45 -1.54 -11.72 1.69
C PRO A 45 -1.26 -12.80 0.65
N LYS A 46 -1.06 -12.41 -0.61
CA LYS A 46 -0.86 -13.34 -1.72
C LYS A 46 0.62 -13.54 -2.00
N GLU A 47 1.10 -14.77 -1.81
CA GLU A 47 2.49 -15.13 -2.04
C GLU A 47 2.71 -15.53 -3.50
N ASN A 48 3.90 -15.23 -4.02
CA ASN A 48 4.36 -15.68 -5.35
C ASN A 48 3.49 -15.24 -6.53
N ASP A 49 2.95 -14.03 -6.46
CA ASP A 49 2.27 -13.44 -7.60
C ASP A 49 3.30 -13.00 -8.65
N PHE A 50 2.84 -12.89 -9.91
CA PHE A 50 3.74 -12.50 -10.99
C PHE A 50 4.37 -11.11 -10.82
N CYS A 51 3.78 -10.27 -9.98
CA CYS A 51 4.32 -8.95 -9.66
C CYS A 51 5.35 -8.95 -8.54
N PHE A 52 5.66 -10.12 -7.97
CA PHE A 52 6.60 -10.23 -6.87
C PHE A 52 7.80 -11.07 -7.27
N LYS A 53 8.98 -10.57 -6.98
CA LYS A 53 10.23 -11.28 -7.24
C LYS A 53 10.58 -12.24 -6.12
N ARG A 54 10.39 -11.81 -4.87
CA ARG A 54 10.91 -12.54 -3.73
C ARG A 54 10.19 -12.14 -2.46
N LYS A 55 9.85 -13.14 -1.66
CA LYS A 55 9.33 -12.92 -0.30
C LYS A 55 10.51 -12.64 0.63
N VAL A 56 10.44 -11.58 1.42
CA VAL A 56 11.53 -11.20 2.34
C VAL A 56 11.12 -11.26 3.81
N ALA A 57 9.82 -11.24 4.13
CA ALA A 57 9.36 -11.32 5.51
C ALA A 57 7.91 -11.80 5.57
N ILE A 58 7.54 -12.36 6.73
CA ILE A 58 6.18 -12.77 7.06
C ILE A 58 5.68 -11.84 8.14
N ILE A 59 4.49 -11.27 7.94
CA ILE A 59 3.87 -10.33 8.88
C ILE A 59 2.54 -10.91 9.31
N GLU A 60 2.39 -11.17 10.61
CA GLU A 60 1.23 -11.86 11.15
C GLU A 60 -0.01 -10.98 11.22
N LYS A 61 -1.16 -11.62 11.13
CA LYS A 61 -2.47 -11.01 11.44
C LYS A 61 -2.40 -10.31 12.80
N GLY A 62 -2.98 -9.13 12.88
CA GLY A 62 -2.98 -8.35 14.12
C GLY A 62 -1.85 -7.33 14.22
N THR A 63 -0.86 -7.41 13.34
CA THR A 63 0.24 -6.45 13.31
C THR A 63 -0.31 -5.06 13.01
N LYS A 64 0.16 -4.05 13.73
CA LYS A 64 -0.26 -2.65 13.54
C LYS A 64 0.72 -1.93 12.65
N ILE A 65 0.16 -1.19 11.71
CA ILE A 65 0.91 -0.36 10.76
C ILE A 65 0.38 1.06 10.81
N LYS A 66 1.18 2.00 10.36
CA LYS A 66 0.80 3.40 10.27
C LYS A 66 1.01 3.86 8.83
N ILE A 67 0.09 4.66 8.31
CA ILE A 67 0.27 5.28 7.00
C ILE A 67 1.31 6.38 7.18
N GLN A 68 2.48 6.18 6.59
CA GLN A 68 3.59 7.12 6.71
C GLN A 68 3.45 8.26 5.72
N ARG A 69 3.03 7.96 4.49
CA ARG A 69 3.01 8.94 3.42
C ARG A 69 2.00 8.55 2.35
N VAL A 70 1.31 9.54 1.82
CA VAL A 70 0.41 9.38 0.67
C VAL A 70 1.00 10.15 -0.50
N SER A 71 1.05 9.51 -1.67
CA SER A 71 1.51 10.15 -2.89
C SER A 71 0.68 9.67 -4.07
N GLN A 72 0.83 10.33 -5.20
CA GLN A 72 0.27 9.83 -6.45
C GLN A 72 1.40 9.63 -7.44
N ALA A 73 1.28 8.61 -8.26
CA ALA A 73 2.22 8.33 -9.32
C ALA A 73 1.46 8.06 -10.61
N ARG A 74 2.12 8.33 -11.72
CA ARG A 74 1.55 8.06 -13.04
C ARG A 74 2.10 6.73 -13.56
N TYR A 75 1.21 5.86 -13.97
CA TYR A 75 1.54 4.51 -14.43
C TYR A 75 1.30 4.35 -15.93
N GLY A 76 1.86 5.24 -16.74
CA GLY A 76 1.73 5.17 -18.19
C GLY A 76 0.28 5.23 -18.64
N THR A 77 -0.17 4.24 -19.40
CA THR A 77 -1.56 4.17 -19.90
C THR A 77 -2.58 3.87 -18.82
N TRP A 78 -2.16 3.41 -17.63
CA TRP A 78 -3.05 3.10 -16.53
C TRP A 78 -3.54 4.36 -15.80
N GLY A 79 -2.96 5.52 -16.11
CA GLY A 79 -3.33 6.79 -15.52
C GLY A 79 -2.64 7.06 -14.19
N VAL A 80 -3.38 7.65 -13.26
CA VAL A 80 -2.85 8.10 -11.96
C VAL A 80 -3.34 7.17 -10.87
N CYS A 81 -2.42 6.74 -10.00
CA CYS A 81 -2.73 5.86 -8.88
C CYS A 81 -2.21 6.43 -7.58
N PRO A 82 -2.95 6.23 -6.46
CA PRO A 82 -2.42 6.60 -5.17
C PRO A 82 -1.37 5.57 -4.74
N GLN A 83 -0.45 6.01 -3.92
CA GLN A 83 0.57 5.17 -3.33
C GLN A 83 0.60 5.42 -1.83
N LEU A 84 0.51 4.37 -1.05
CA LEU A 84 0.58 4.43 0.40
C LEU A 84 1.86 3.76 0.85
N ASP A 85 2.73 4.54 1.49
CA ASP A 85 3.89 4.00 2.19
C ASP A 85 3.51 3.81 3.65
N ILE A 86 3.91 2.67 4.21
CA ILE A 86 3.59 2.33 5.59
C ILE A 86 4.84 2.19 6.42
N GLU A 87 4.69 2.29 7.74
CA GLU A 87 5.71 1.90 8.69
C GLU A 87 5.09 0.98 9.74
N PHE A 88 5.88 0.11 10.32
CA PHE A 88 5.43 -0.79 11.37
C PHE A 88 5.56 -0.08 12.70
N ILE A 89 4.48 -0.13 13.50
CA ILE A 89 4.47 0.48 14.83
C ILE A 89 5.31 -0.37 15.79
N ASP A 90 5.28 -1.70 15.57
CA ASP A 90 6.11 -2.62 16.32
C ASP A 90 7.59 -2.47 15.91
N ASN A 91 8.49 -2.75 16.84
CA ASN A 91 9.92 -2.70 16.57
C ASN A 91 10.36 -3.97 15.82
N ARG A 92 10.18 -3.96 14.51
CA ARG A 92 10.54 -5.07 13.62
C ARG A 92 11.82 -4.74 12.88
N THR A 93 12.94 -5.17 13.42
CA THR A 93 14.26 -4.82 12.89
C THR A 93 14.49 -5.29 11.46
N GLU A 94 13.89 -6.43 11.08
CA GLU A 94 14.07 -7.01 9.74
C GLU A 94 13.41 -6.18 8.64
N VAL A 95 12.45 -5.31 8.98
CA VAL A 95 11.70 -4.55 7.98
C VAL A 95 11.73 -3.04 8.21
N GLN A 96 12.34 -2.59 9.29
CA GLN A 96 12.28 -1.18 9.73
C GLN A 96 12.92 -0.21 8.75
N SER A 97 13.95 -0.65 8.04
CA SER A 97 14.65 0.18 7.04
C SER A 97 14.09 0.03 5.63
N MET A 98 13.10 -0.84 5.44
CA MET A 98 12.52 -1.10 4.12
C MET A 98 11.45 -0.07 3.77
N ASN A 99 11.41 0.33 2.50
CA ASN A 99 10.35 1.16 1.97
C ASN A 99 9.20 0.25 1.51
N VAL A 100 8.18 0.10 2.36
CA VAL A 100 7.07 -0.82 2.12
C VAL A 100 5.83 -0.03 1.74
N GLY A 101 5.22 -0.42 0.64
CA GLY A 101 3.97 0.16 0.15
C GLY A 101 2.82 -0.83 0.18
N VAL A 102 1.61 -0.28 0.07
CA VAL A 102 0.38 -1.07 -0.03
C VAL A 102 0.01 -1.21 -1.50
N PRO A 103 -0.31 -2.43 -2.00
CA PRO A 103 -0.72 -2.60 -3.39
C PRO A 103 -2.02 -1.87 -3.68
N ILE A 104 -1.99 -0.97 -4.65
CA ILE A 104 -3.16 -0.25 -5.14
C ILE A 104 -3.05 -0.19 -6.66
N CYS A 105 -4.17 -0.06 -7.36
CA CYS A 105 -4.20 -0.05 -8.83
C CYS A 105 -3.69 -1.35 -9.45
N MET A 106 -3.78 -2.44 -8.71
CA MET A 106 -3.38 -3.76 -9.19
C MET A 106 -4.60 -4.69 -9.29
N ALA A 107 -5.74 -4.13 -9.66
CA ALA A 107 -6.99 -4.87 -9.72
C ALA A 107 -6.92 -6.04 -10.70
N HIS A 108 -6.17 -5.89 -11.79
CA HIS A 108 -5.97 -6.95 -12.77
C HIS A 108 -5.28 -8.18 -12.17
N ALA A 109 -4.51 -7.98 -11.11
CA ALA A 109 -3.83 -9.06 -10.38
C ALA A 109 -4.56 -9.40 -9.09
N ARG A 110 -5.68 -8.77 -8.79
CA ARG A 110 -6.49 -8.95 -7.58
C ARG A 110 -5.69 -8.69 -6.31
N LEU A 111 -4.82 -7.68 -6.36
CA LEU A 111 -3.94 -7.36 -5.24
C LEU A 111 -4.26 -6.02 -4.58
N SER A 112 -5.19 -5.25 -5.14
CA SER A 112 -5.51 -3.93 -4.61
C SER A 112 -6.14 -4.00 -3.23
N TRP A 113 -5.66 -3.15 -2.30
CA TRP A 113 -6.20 -3.05 -0.95
C TRP A 113 -7.35 -2.04 -0.86
N LEU A 114 -7.71 -1.36 -1.95
CA LEU A 114 -8.87 -0.49 -1.97
C LEU A 114 -10.15 -1.30 -2.06
N VAL A 115 -11.25 -0.75 -1.53
CA VAL A 115 -12.56 -1.36 -1.71
C VAL A 115 -12.85 -1.52 -3.20
N PRO A 116 -13.60 -2.59 -3.59
CA PRO A 116 -13.83 -2.87 -5.01
C PRO A 116 -14.42 -1.69 -5.78
N GLY A 117 -13.86 -1.41 -6.95
CA GLY A 117 -14.29 -0.33 -7.83
C GLY A 117 -13.56 0.99 -7.68
N TYR A 118 -12.94 1.23 -6.55
CA TYR A 118 -12.26 2.51 -6.29
C TYR A 118 -10.99 2.68 -7.12
N ASP A 119 -10.21 1.64 -7.25
CA ASP A 119 -8.92 1.67 -7.93
C ASP A 119 -9.01 1.96 -9.43
N TYR A 120 -10.18 1.72 -10.04
CA TYR A 120 -10.38 2.01 -11.47
C TYR A 120 -10.76 3.46 -11.73
N VAL A 121 -11.25 4.16 -10.72
CA VAL A 121 -11.80 5.50 -10.88
C VAL A 121 -11.08 6.54 -10.00
N TRP A 122 -9.96 6.15 -9.40
CA TRP A 122 -9.26 7.06 -8.50
C TRP A 122 -8.64 8.23 -9.27
N GLU A 123 -8.86 9.41 -8.75
CA GLU A 123 -8.24 10.66 -9.20
C GLU A 123 -7.84 11.44 -7.96
N ARG A 124 -6.91 12.39 -8.11
CA ARG A 124 -6.53 13.27 -7.02
C ARG A 124 -7.76 13.98 -6.44
N GLY A 125 -7.94 13.87 -5.13
CA GLY A 125 -9.11 14.37 -4.44
C GLY A 125 -10.12 13.28 -4.07
N THR A 126 -10.03 12.10 -4.69
CA THR A 126 -10.85 10.95 -4.32
C THR A 126 -10.33 10.35 -3.02
N PRO A 127 -11.20 10.10 -2.01
CA PRO A 127 -10.78 9.46 -0.78
C PRO A 127 -10.17 8.08 -1.03
N ILE A 128 -9.22 7.70 -0.17
CA ILE A 128 -8.63 6.37 -0.19
C ILE A 128 -9.31 5.56 0.92
N VAL A 129 -10.01 4.50 0.52
CA VAL A 129 -10.75 3.62 1.44
C VAL A 129 -10.18 2.21 1.34
N LEU A 130 -9.55 1.75 2.43
CA LEU A 130 -8.97 0.42 2.49
C LEU A 130 -10.05 -0.62 2.74
N ASP A 131 -9.93 -1.76 2.06
CA ASP A 131 -10.83 -2.89 2.24
C ASP A 131 -10.54 -3.56 3.59
N GLU A 132 -11.56 -3.74 4.40
CA GLU A 132 -11.45 -4.33 5.74
C GLU A 132 -10.93 -5.76 5.73
N LYS A 133 -10.99 -6.45 4.59
CA LYS A 133 -10.42 -7.79 4.52
C LYS A 133 -8.89 -7.78 4.61
N TYR A 134 -8.26 -6.62 4.44
CA TYR A 134 -6.80 -6.49 4.57
C TYR A 134 -6.40 -5.77 5.84
N ALA A 135 -7.10 -4.69 6.18
CA ALA A 135 -6.73 -3.87 7.34
C ALA A 135 -7.93 -3.09 7.85
N THR A 136 -8.00 -2.94 9.18
CA THR A 136 -9.03 -2.15 9.85
C THR A 136 -8.36 -1.09 10.72
N PRO A 137 -9.03 0.04 11.00
CA PRO A 137 -8.48 1.02 11.93
C PRO A 137 -8.17 0.41 13.29
N CYS A 138 -7.09 0.86 13.92
CA CYS A 138 -6.74 0.42 15.27
C CYS A 138 -7.80 0.86 16.28
N LEU A 139 -8.01 0.05 17.28
CA LEU A 139 -8.92 0.37 18.38
C LEU A 139 -8.22 1.22 19.45
#